data_e276d4a55f25674d1609a1f22e0f0dd8
#
_entry.id   e276d4a55f25674d1609a1f22e0f0dd8
#
_cell.length_a   1.000
_cell.length_b   1.000
_cell.length_c   1.000
_cell.angle_alpha   90.00
_cell.angle_beta   90.00
_cell.angle_gamma   90.00
#
_symmetry.space_group_name_H-M   'P 1'
#
loop_
_entity.id
_entity.type
_entity.pdbx_description
1 polymer ?
#
loop_
_entity_poly.entity_id
_entity_poly.type
_entity_poly.pdbx_seq_one_letter_code
_entity_poly.pdbx_strand_id
1 'polypeptide(L)'
;MLLGGCSRHGLAAGLLSLQHDPVTASASKPGIASRAFARYSPLARPPKLRPFNDPDFGSRMVRITDTVADFGARVAMPAYSSTQAWNCDESRLILYVTEPTEGGRQGWAMFDGHDYRFLRFIDINPSDIEQFWWSRSSPHELLYISNYEMGSTAYCQLTSYDTVAGSHRVLHDFVPDLLRLGWPARGPVRAGYPFANGGDNRIWGLGAGGIPNIDGYLGLNVFGFDRSNGSIIRYPAVAQAQPRFRVPTPRVSGRGWFWNDPYRDDADNQTWVLDSHGELVRKLAYSSAEHVDSAMSPQGHDLLVGVQYDTAVKGNMVVADLDTGGIRTLIGVSNGYGYPRTGSFTSCVAYRAPQWVAGAAVGSPFGTGNSHPVQHPATLLDQEVFVARLDGGEVLRVAHHRSTGAWSDARESNYWAQPNVTISPTGTRILVQSDWGCGDPAHPIIDPAAAVDTYVIELPQYRA
;
A
#
# COMPACT_ATOMS: atom_id res chain seq x y z
N MET A 1 31.71 0.94 17.45
CA MET A 1 30.73 0.30 16.56
C MET A 1 29.38 0.40 17.25
N LEU A 2 28.60 1.45 16.96
CA LEU A 2 27.27 1.65 17.51
C LEU A 2 26.29 0.93 16.58
N LEU A 3 25.69 -0.14 17.09
CA LEU A 3 24.57 -0.83 16.47
C LEU A 3 23.33 0.06 16.63
N GLY A 4 23.01 0.86 15.60
CA GLY A 4 21.76 1.61 15.52
C GLY A 4 20.60 0.69 15.16
N GLY A 5 20.18 -0.17 16.08
CA GLY A 5 18.94 -0.92 15.94
C GLY A 5 17.74 0.01 16.10
N CYS A 6 16.66 -0.20 15.36
CA CYS A 6 15.39 0.48 15.58
C CYS A 6 14.90 0.21 17.02
N SER A 7 15.13 1.15 17.93
CA SER A 7 14.80 0.93 19.34
C SER A 7 13.30 0.85 19.58
N ARG A 8 12.89 -0.06 20.43
CA ARG A 8 11.46 -0.34 20.75
C ARG A 8 10.81 0.68 21.70
N HIS A 9 11.48 1.77 22.08
CA HIS A 9 10.99 2.66 23.13
C HIS A 9 10.54 4.02 22.60
N GLY A 10 9.31 4.39 22.86
CA GLY A 10 8.85 5.76 22.85
C GLY A 10 7.78 6.16 21.83
N LEU A 11 6.86 5.28 21.43
CA LEU A 11 6.08 5.52 20.21
C LEU A 11 4.54 5.48 20.30
N ALA A 12 3.99 5.16 21.46
CA ALA A 12 2.55 5.32 21.68
C ALA A 12 2.11 6.80 21.75
N ALA A 13 3.05 7.71 21.95
CA ALA A 13 2.76 9.11 22.22
C ALA A 13 2.57 10.00 20.96
N GLY A 14 3.16 9.62 19.82
CA GLY A 14 3.22 10.53 18.69
C GLY A 14 1.87 10.85 18.04
N LEU A 15 0.98 9.88 17.94
CA LEU A 15 -0.34 10.08 17.34
C LEU A 15 -1.44 10.41 18.38
N LEU A 16 -1.23 10.03 19.65
CA LEU A 16 -2.15 10.43 20.71
C LEU A 16 -2.20 11.96 20.94
N SER A 17 -1.12 12.68 20.56
CA SER A 17 -1.07 14.13 20.67
C SER A 17 -1.85 14.87 19.57
N LEU A 18 -2.35 14.18 18.53
CA LEU A 18 -3.29 14.79 17.59
C LEU A 18 -4.57 15.32 18.27
N GLN A 19 -4.81 14.92 19.52
CA GLN A 19 -6.00 15.32 20.25
C GLN A 19 -5.93 16.74 20.83
N HIS A 20 -4.76 17.39 20.89
CA HIS A 20 -4.62 18.59 21.73
C HIS A 20 -3.90 19.80 21.12
N ASP A 21 -3.35 19.72 19.90
CA ASP A 21 -2.89 20.95 19.26
C ASP A 21 -4.04 21.53 18.43
N PRO A 22 -4.60 22.66 18.83
CA PRO A 22 -5.48 23.39 17.94
C PRO A 22 -4.61 23.87 16.79
N VAL A 23 -4.70 23.19 15.65
CA VAL A 23 -4.41 23.86 14.39
C VAL A 23 -5.27 25.09 14.43
N THR A 24 -4.68 26.26 14.58
CA THR A 24 -5.36 27.55 14.50
C THR A 24 -5.84 27.71 13.06
N ALA A 25 -6.81 26.90 12.68
CA ALA A 25 -7.54 27.04 11.46
C ALA A 25 -8.41 28.30 11.61
N SER A 26 -8.33 29.18 10.66
CA SER A 26 -9.33 30.22 10.46
C SER A 26 -10.72 29.61 10.69
N ALA A 27 -11.55 30.23 11.51
CA ALA A 27 -12.85 29.75 11.97
C ALA A 27 -13.87 29.38 10.85
N SER A 28 -13.49 29.48 9.59
CA SER A 28 -14.32 29.22 8.41
C SER A 28 -13.91 27.97 7.60
N LYS A 29 -12.83 27.25 7.96
CA LYS A 29 -12.39 26.06 7.21
C LYS A 29 -12.70 24.78 7.97
N PRO A 30 -13.14 23.70 7.27
CA PRO A 30 -13.29 22.40 7.90
C PRO A 30 -11.93 21.99 8.48
N GLY A 31 -11.86 21.89 9.79
CA GLY A 31 -10.67 21.38 10.46
C GLY A 31 -10.47 19.90 10.18
N ILE A 32 -9.30 19.37 10.48
CA ILE A 32 -8.91 17.97 10.23
C ILE A 32 -9.96 16.95 10.71
N ALA A 33 -10.57 17.17 11.88
CA ALA A 33 -11.63 16.31 12.43
C ALA A 33 -13.05 16.72 11.99
N SER A 34 -13.20 17.75 11.16
CA SER A 34 -14.50 18.26 10.74
C SER A 34 -15.19 17.28 9.80
N ARG A 35 -16.51 17.11 9.97
CA ARG A 35 -17.40 16.42 9.02
C ARG A 35 -18.07 17.38 8.04
N ALA A 36 -17.70 18.66 8.05
CA ALA A 36 -18.19 19.61 7.06
C ALA A 36 -17.57 19.26 5.69
N PHE A 37 -18.41 19.32 4.66
CA PHE A 37 -17.97 19.11 3.29
C PHE A 37 -16.94 20.18 2.89
N ALA A 38 -15.81 19.76 2.36
CA ALA A 38 -14.78 20.65 1.83
C ALA A 38 -14.82 20.63 0.30
N ARG A 39 -14.98 21.81 -0.31
CA ARG A 39 -14.79 21.97 -1.75
C ARG A 39 -13.32 22.17 -2.04
N TYR A 40 -12.89 21.76 -3.23
CA TYR A 40 -11.57 22.10 -3.71
C TYR A 40 -11.38 23.60 -3.81
N SER A 41 -10.37 24.11 -3.11
CA SER A 41 -9.80 25.42 -3.42
C SER A 41 -8.84 25.28 -4.59
N PRO A 42 -8.90 26.19 -5.58
CA PRO A 42 -7.94 26.21 -6.67
C PRO A 42 -6.50 26.26 -6.15
N LEU A 43 -5.65 25.40 -6.68
CA LEU A 43 -4.25 25.33 -6.31
C LEU A 43 -3.43 24.82 -7.50
N ALA A 44 -2.62 25.72 -8.06
CA ALA A 44 -1.67 25.35 -9.11
C ALA A 44 -0.69 24.28 -8.60
N ARG A 45 -0.21 23.42 -9.52
CA ARG A 45 0.76 22.39 -9.21
C ARG A 45 1.99 23.01 -8.54
N PRO A 46 2.34 22.60 -7.31
CA PRO A 46 3.40 23.24 -6.55
C PRO A 46 4.79 22.90 -7.12
N PRO A 47 5.79 23.79 -6.95
CA PRO A 47 7.16 23.49 -7.32
C PRO A 47 7.73 22.34 -6.51
N LYS A 48 8.57 21.52 -7.15
CA LYS A 48 9.25 20.40 -6.48
C LYS A 48 10.09 20.86 -5.28
N LEU A 49 10.05 20.09 -4.20
CA LEU A 49 10.77 20.29 -2.94
C LEU A 49 10.50 21.66 -2.27
N ARG A 50 9.38 22.28 -2.61
CA ARG A 50 8.91 23.48 -1.92
C ARG A 50 7.67 23.13 -1.09
N PRO A 51 7.77 23.23 0.24
CA PRO A 51 6.63 23.01 1.11
C PRO A 51 5.50 24.00 0.82
N PHE A 52 4.28 23.51 0.89
CA PHE A 52 3.05 24.30 0.80
C PHE A 52 2.01 23.72 1.75
N ASN A 53 0.94 24.42 1.99
CA ASN A 53 -0.18 23.91 2.79
C ASN A 53 -1.37 23.62 1.87
N ASP A 54 -2.03 22.47 2.11
CA ASP A 54 -3.33 22.24 1.50
C ASP A 54 -4.29 23.35 1.95
N PRO A 55 -4.92 24.08 1.01
CA PRO A 55 -5.73 25.25 1.35
C PRO A 55 -7.02 24.90 2.10
N ASP A 56 -7.48 23.66 2.01
CA ASP A 56 -8.75 23.22 2.56
C ASP A 56 -8.58 22.57 3.94
N PHE A 57 -7.47 21.86 4.15
CA PHE A 57 -7.19 21.13 5.39
C PHE A 57 -6.03 21.71 6.20
N GLY A 58 -5.17 22.52 5.58
CA GLY A 58 -4.04 23.18 6.24
C GLY A 58 -2.81 22.29 6.45
N SER A 59 -2.86 21.03 6.04
CA SER A 59 -1.73 20.10 6.16
C SER A 59 -0.56 20.57 5.32
N ARG A 60 0.64 20.45 5.87
CA ARG A 60 1.89 20.71 5.14
C ARG A 60 2.15 19.60 4.13
N MET A 61 2.43 19.98 2.90
CA MET A 61 2.69 19.04 1.81
C MET A 61 3.98 19.42 1.07
N VAL A 62 4.61 18.41 0.44
CA VAL A 62 5.80 18.60 -0.40
C VAL A 62 5.65 17.72 -1.64
N ARG A 63 5.73 18.31 -2.84
CA ARG A 63 5.91 17.58 -4.09
C ARG A 63 7.36 17.10 -4.17
N ILE A 64 7.61 15.80 -4.15
CA ILE A 64 8.96 15.24 -4.03
C ILE A 64 9.57 14.81 -5.37
N THR A 65 8.75 14.67 -6.42
CA THR A 65 9.22 14.36 -7.76
C THR A 65 8.82 15.45 -8.76
N ASP A 66 9.62 15.62 -9.79
CA ASP A 66 9.25 16.17 -11.08
C ASP A 66 9.58 15.08 -12.11
N THR A 67 8.65 14.19 -12.30
CA THR A 67 8.90 12.90 -12.92
C THR A 67 9.47 13.01 -14.31
N VAL A 68 8.98 13.99 -15.09
CA VAL A 68 9.49 14.25 -16.44
C VAL A 68 10.91 14.83 -16.40
N ALA A 69 11.13 15.84 -15.56
CA ALA A 69 12.45 16.50 -15.47
C ALA A 69 13.51 15.63 -14.80
N ASP A 70 13.12 14.85 -13.80
CA ASP A 70 14.06 14.04 -13.01
C ASP A 70 14.46 12.74 -13.75
N PHE A 71 13.53 12.13 -14.48
CA PHE A 71 13.69 10.75 -14.96
C PHE A 71 13.40 10.56 -16.45
N GLY A 72 12.88 11.56 -17.15
CA GLY A 72 12.34 11.36 -18.50
C GLY A 72 11.20 10.34 -18.54
N ALA A 73 10.42 10.27 -17.50
CA ALA A 73 9.31 9.34 -17.34
C ALA A 73 8.02 10.08 -17.01
N ARG A 74 6.88 9.40 -17.06
CA ARG A 74 5.57 10.03 -16.79
C ARG A 74 5.00 9.67 -15.43
N VAL A 75 5.50 8.63 -14.77
CA VAL A 75 4.98 8.16 -13.49
C VAL A 75 6.11 7.95 -12.49
N ALA A 76 5.99 8.55 -11.32
CA ALA A 76 6.76 8.20 -10.12
C ALA A 76 5.80 8.08 -8.94
N MET A 77 5.76 6.92 -8.31
CA MET A 77 4.72 6.57 -7.34
C MET A 77 5.22 5.68 -6.21
N PRO A 78 4.56 5.64 -5.04
CA PRO A 78 4.69 4.52 -4.10
C PRO A 78 4.36 3.21 -4.81
N ALA A 79 5.07 2.13 -4.53
CA ALA A 79 4.84 0.87 -5.22
C ALA A 79 3.41 0.35 -5.01
N TYR A 80 2.93 0.37 -3.76
CA TYR A 80 1.54 0.07 -3.41
C TYR A 80 1.21 0.54 -1.99
N SER A 81 -0.07 0.65 -1.65
CA SER A 81 -0.52 1.12 -0.34
C SER A 81 -0.12 0.20 0.82
N SER A 82 -0.07 -1.10 0.59
CA SER A 82 0.38 -2.09 1.57
C SER A 82 1.88 -2.37 1.54
N THR A 83 2.63 -1.73 0.63
CA THR A 83 4.09 -1.83 0.54
C THR A 83 4.73 -0.63 1.22
N GLN A 84 5.47 -0.84 2.32
CA GLN A 84 6.12 0.25 3.04
C GLN A 84 7.22 0.87 2.17
N ALA A 85 7.04 2.15 1.82
CA ALA A 85 8.00 2.88 1.01
C ALA A 85 9.25 3.31 1.80
N TRP A 86 9.11 3.65 3.09
CA TRP A 86 10.22 4.03 3.95
C TRP A 86 10.88 2.84 4.64
N ASN A 87 12.19 2.92 4.83
CA ASN A 87 12.91 2.00 5.70
C ASN A 87 12.55 2.23 7.19
N CYS A 88 13.07 1.36 8.08
CA CYS A 88 12.61 1.31 9.46
C CYS A 88 12.96 2.56 10.30
N ASP A 89 13.99 3.31 9.96
CA ASP A 89 14.36 4.58 10.60
C ASP A 89 13.91 5.82 9.83
N GLU A 90 13.17 5.61 8.74
CA GLU A 90 12.64 6.63 7.85
C GLU A 90 13.70 7.52 7.18
N SER A 91 14.96 7.09 7.17
CA SER A 91 16.06 7.82 6.51
C SER A 91 16.09 7.64 4.99
N ARG A 92 15.36 6.66 4.46
CA ARG A 92 15.27 6.36 3.02
C ARG A 92 13.83 6.03 2.66
N LEU A 93 13.47 6.33 1.40
CA LEU A 93 12.22 5.87 0.81
C LEU A 93 12.46 5.43 -0.64
N ILE A 94 11.60 4.53 -1.14
CA ILE A 94 11.65 4.00 -2.49
C ILE A 94 10.34 4.32 -3.20
N LEU A 95 10.46 4.82 -4.43
CA LEU A 95 9.37 4.98 -5.38
C LEU A 95 9.64 4.13 -6.62
N TYR A 96 8.57 3.70 -7.28
CA TYR A 96 8.66 3.10 -8.60
C TYR A 96 8.49 4.17 -9.68
N VAL A 97 9.42 4.21 -10.62
CA VAL A 97 9.38 5.09 -11.79
C VAL A 97 9.05 4.25 -13.01
N THR A 98 8.06 4.66 -13.78
CA THR A 98 7.61 3.92 -14.99
C THR A 98 7.09 4.88 -16.07
N GLU A 99 6.63 4.32 -17.19
CA GLU A 99 6.23 5.05 -18.40
C GLU A 99 7.35 5.95 -18.92
N PRO A 100 8.55 5.40 -19.20
CA PRO A 100 9.67 6.20 -19.69
C PRO A 100 9.36 6.76 -21.09
N THR A 101 9.74 8.00 -21.31
CA THR A 101 9.86 8.59 -22.65
C THR A 101 11.16 8.14 -23.29
N GLU A 102 11.41 8.53 -24.56
CA GLU A 102 12.65 8.17 -25.24
C GLU A 102 13.89 8.63 -24.44
N GLY A 103 14.75 7.68 -24.11
CA GLY A 103 15.93 7.92 -23.26
C GLY A 103 15.66 8.04 -21.77
N GLY A 104 14.41 7.92 -21.35
CA GLY A 104 14.01 7.96 -19.94
C GLY A 104 14.36 6.68 -19.16
N ARG A 105 14.20 6.76 -17.86
CA ARG A 105 14.56 5.68 -16.92
C ARG A 105 13.32 5.09 -16.28
N GLN A 106 13.40 3.78 -16.02
CA GLN A 106 12.40 3.00 -15.28
C GLN A 106 13.09 2.21 -14.16
N GLY A 107 12.40 1.96 -13.07
CA GLY A 107 12.88 1.13 -11.95
C GLY A 107 12.60 1.74 -10.59
N TRP A 108 13.24 1.20 -9.57
CA TRP A 108 13.08 1.62 -8.19
C TRP A 108 14.05 2.75 -7.86
N ALA A 109 13.52 3.93 -7.61
CA ALA A 109 14.24 5.13 -7.28
C ALA A 109 14.27 5.33 -5.76
N MET A 110 15.47 5.44 -5.20
CA MET A 110 15.67 5.70 -3.78
C MET A 110 15.88 7.19 -3.52
N PHE A 111 15.23 7.69 -2.50
CA PHE A 111 15.28 9.08 -2.05
C PHE A 111 15.77 9.16 -0.60
N ASP A 112 16.28 10.32 -0.22
CA ASP A 112 16.45 10.67 1.18
C ASP A 112 15.06 10.75 1.87
N GLY A 113 14.95 10.15 3.02
CA GLY A 113 13.67 10.05 3.71
C GLY A 113 13.24 11.31 4.46
N HIS A 114 14.12 12.32 4.61
CA HIS A 114 13.86 13.56 5.34
C HIS A 114 13.71 14.77 4.42
N ASP A 115 14.68 14.99 3.51
CA ASP A 115 14.65 16.11 2.60
C ASP A 115 14.08 15.76 1.21
N TYR A 116 13.76 14.48 1.00
CA TYR A 116 13.09 13.93 -0.18
C TYR A 116 13.87 14.07 -1.49
N ARG A 117 15.17 14.30 -1.43
CA ARG A 117 15.98 14.37 -2.64
C ARG A 117 16.23 12.99 -3.22
N PHE A 118 16.18 12.90 -4.53
CA PHE A 118 16.57 11.69 -5.25
C PHE A 118 18.04 11.37 -4.97
N LEU A 119 18.34 10.12 -4.64
CA LEU A 119 19.69 9.63 -4.38
C LEU A 119 20.20 8.80 -5.56
N ARG A 120 19.49 7.75 -5.92
CA ARG A 120 19.87 6.85 -7.02
C ARG A 120 18.76 5.87 -7.36
N PHE A 121 18.84 5.24 -8.51
CA PHE A 121 18.14 3.99 -8.75
C PHE A 121 18.86 2.85 -8.03
N ILE A 122 18.08 1.88 -7.54
CA ILE A 122 18.61 0.64 -6.94
C ILE A 122 18.44 -0.52 -7.92
N ASP A 123 19.42 -1.42 -7.92
CA ASP A 123 19.44 -2.56 -8.81
C ASP A 123 18.80 -3.76 -8.11
N ILE A 124 17.46 -3.81 -8.14
CA ILE A 124 16.67 -4.95 -7.66
C ILE A 124 15.77 -5.44 -8.79
N ASN A 125 15.39 -6.71 -8.74
CA ASN A 125 14.52 -7.34 -9.73
C ASN A 125 13.40 -8.17 -9.07
N PRO A 126 12.55 -7.57 -8.25
CA PRO A 126 11.44 -8.29 -7.64
C PRO A 126 10.49 -8.87 -8.69
N SER A 127 9.78 -9.92 -8.33
CA SER A 127 8.83 -10.61 -9.21
C SER A 127 7.62 -9.76 -9.60
N ASP A 128 7.38 -8.69 -8.86
CA ASP A 128 6.42 -7.64 -9.19
C ASP A 128 6.88 -6.32 -8.60
N ILE A 129 6.39 -5.19 -9.13
CA ILE A 129 6.79 -3.83 -8.70
C ILE A 129 6.55 -3.59 -7.21
N GLU A 130 5.60 -4.28 -6.63
CA GLU A 130 5.14 -4.15 -5.25
C GLU A 130 5.81 -5.14 -4.30
N GLN A 131 6.58 -6.10 -4.82
CA GLN A 131 7.08 -7.24 -4.04
C GLN A 131 8.49 -7.02 -3.52
N PHE A 132 8.66 -5.95 -2.76
CA PHE A 132 9.85 -5.71 -1.94
C PHE A 132 9.45 -5.31 -0.51
N TRP A 133 10.30 -5.62 0.46
CA TRP A 133 10.01 -5.38 1.87
C TRP A 133 11.25 -4.89 2.61
N TRP A 134 11.13 -3.72 3.21
CA TRP A 134 12.13 -3.27 4.14
C TRP A 134 12.21 -4.16 5.39
N SER A 135 13.42 -4.43 5.85
CA SER A 135 13.63 -4.99 7.18
C SER A 135 13.12 -3.99 8.24
N ARG A 136 12.35 -4.49 9.22
CA ARG A 136 11.85 -3.64 10.31
C ARG A 136 12.90 -3.38 11.37
N SER A 137 14.05 -4.07 11.32
CA SER A 137 15.14 -4.03 12.30
C SER A 137 16.46 -3.53 11.72
N SER A 138 16.64 -3.58 10.39
CA SER A 138 17.85 -3.11 9.71
C SER A 138 17.50 -2.03 8.68
N PRO A 139 17.95 -0.79 8.83
CA PRO A 139 17.58 0.31 7.94
C PRO A 139 18.18 0.21 6.54
N HIS A 140 19.14 -0.70 6.34
CA HIS A 140 19.84 -0.87 5.06
C HIS A 140 19.43 -2.14 4.31
N GLU A 141 18.62 -3.00 4.92
CA GLU A 141 18.23 -4.26 4.34
C GLU A 141 16.85 -4.19 3.68
N LEU A 142 16.84 -4.54 2.40
CA LEU A 142 15.64 -4.70 1.59
C LEU A 142 15.52 -6.15 1.15
N LEU A 143 14.36 -6.75 1.29
CA LEU A 143 14.08 -8.12 0.89
C LEU A 143 13.17 -8.13 -0.34
N TYR A 144 13.36 -9.09 -1.23
CA TYR A 144 12.46 -9.31 -2.36
C TYR A 144 12.55 -10.75 -2.88
N ILE A 145 11.52 -11.17 -3.60
CA ILE A 145 11.53 -12.44 -4.34
C ILE A 145 12.00 -12.15 -5.76
N SER A 146 13.15 -12.69 -6.14
CA SER A 146 13.65 -12.58 -7.50
C SER A 146 13.28 -13.81 -8.32
N ASN A 147 12.78 -13.58 -9.53
CA ASN A 147 12.48 -14.63 -10.49
C ASN A 147 13.11 -14.27 -11.82
N TYR A 148 13.97 -15.12 -12.32
CA TYR A 148 14.53 -14.97 -13.65
C TYR A 148 14.93 -16.32 -14.23
N GLU A 149 15.09 -16.36 -15.54
CA GLU A 149 15.58 -17.50 -16.27
C GLU A 149 16.87 -17.12 -16.99
N MET A 150 17.88 -17.99 -16.88
CA MET A 150 19.12 -17.92 -17.66
C MET A 150 19.25 -19.21 -18.46
N GLY A 151 18.98 -19.15 -19.75
CA GLY A 151 18.94 -20.33 -20.61
C GLY A 151 17.82 -21.28 -20.15
N SER A 152 18.18 -22.51 -19.76
CA SER A 152 17.23 -23.51 -19.24
C SER A 152 17.08 -23.49 -17.70
N THR A 153 17.79 -22.63 -17.00
CA THR A 153 17.82 -22.60 -15.54
C THR A 153 16.85 -21.52 -15.04
N ALA A 154 15.91 -21.94 -14.19
CA ALA A 154 15.02 -21.02 -13.49
C ALA A 154 15.61 -20.70 -12.10
N TYR A 155 15.47 -19.45 -11.72
CA TYR A 155 15.86 -18.95 -10.41
C TYR A 155 14.64 -18.38 -9.70
N CYS A 156 14.36 -18.87 -8.49
CA CYS A 156 13.28 -18.41 -7.64
C CYS A 156 13.86 -18.22 -6.24
N GLN A 157 14.24 -16.99 -5.89
CA GLN A 157 15.08 -16.77 -4.73
C GLN A 157 14.51 -15.66 -3.83
N LEU A 158 14.51 -15.89 -2.53
CA LEU A 158 14.42 -14.83 -1.55
C LEU A 158 15.79 -14.17 -1.43
N THR A 159 15.86 -12.91 -1.78
CA THR A 159 17.10 -12.13 -1.86
C THR A 159 17.07 -10.96 -0.90
N SER A 160 18.17 -10.69 -0.22
CA SER A 160 18.45 -9.49 0.53
C SER A 160 19.33 -8.57 -0.29
N TYR A 161 19.00 -7.28 -0.30
CA TYR A 161 19.78 -6.21 -0.90
C TYR A 161 20.22 -5.22 0.15
N ASP A 162 21.52 -4.97 0.24
CA ASP A 162 22.08 -3.92 1.09
C ASP A 162 22.05 -2.59 0.33
N THR A 163 21.22 -1.68 0.79
CA THR A 163 21.03 -0.38 0.14
C THR A 163 22.21 0.58 0.29
N VAL A 164 23.18 0.30 1.12
CA VAL A 164 24.43 1.09 1.27
C VAL A 164 25.53 0.51 0.38
N ALA A 165 25.77 -0.80 0.52
CA ALA A 165 26.80 -1.50 -0.24
C ALA A 165 26.40 -1.75 -1.70
N GLY A 166 25.11 -1.73 -2.03
CA GLY A 166 24.61 -2.07 -3.37
C GLY A 166 24.79 -3.54 -3.70
N SER A 167 24.82 -4.42 -2.71
CA SER A 167 25.13 -5.83 -2.87
C SER A 167 23.93 -6.73 -2.56
N HIS A 168 23.89 -7.87 -3.23
CA HIS A 168 22.84 -8.89 -3.09
C HIS A 168 23.34 -10.07 -2.31
N ARG A 169 22.43 -10.69 -1.56
CA ARG A 169 22.67 -11.96 -0.86
C ARG A 169 21.42 -12.84 -0.99
N VAL A 170 21.57 -14.01 -1.60
CA VAL A 170 20.52 -15.02 -1.63
C VAL A 170 20.33 -15.57 -0.22
N LEU A 171 19.13 -15.48 0.31
CA LEU A 171 18.74 -16.00 1.62
C LEU A 171 18.17 -17.40 1.51
N HIS A 172 17.45 -17.68 0.42
CA HIS A 172 16.86 -18.98 0.14
C HIS A 172 16.64 -19.16 -1.36
N ASP A 173 16.94 -20.34 -1.87
CA ASP A 173 16.62 -20.76 -3.23
C ASP A 173 15.47 -21.77 -3.17
N PHE A 174 14.34 -21.44 -3.77
CA PHE A 174 13.15 -22.28 -3.75
C PHE A 174 13.15 -23.37 -4.81
N VAL A 175 14.04 -23.35 -5.80
CA VAL A 175 14.05 -24.34 -6.87
C VAL A 175 14.19 -25.78 -6.34
N PRO A 176 15.12 -26.09 -5.42
CA PRO A 176 15.21 -27.43 -4.83
C PRO A 176 13.95 -27.88 -4.10
N ASP A 177 13.29 -26.93 -3.40
CA ASP A 177 12.04 -27.23 -2.67
C ASP A 177 10.89 -27.55 -3.62
N LEU A 178 10.73 -26.75 -4.69
CA LEU A 178 9.69 -26.97 -5.69
C LEU A 178 9.86 -28.33 -6.37
N LEU A 179 11.07 -28.69 -6.75
CA LEU A 179 11.38 -29.99 -7.36
C LEU A 179 11.07 -31.15 -6.39
N ARG A 180 11.47 -31.04 -5.13
CA ARG A 180 11.17 -32.03 -4.08
C ARG A 180 9.67 -32.21 -3.85
N LEU A 181 8.88 -31.15 -4.04
CA LEU A 181 7.43 -31.18 -3.94
C LEU A 181 6.74 -31.69 -5.20
N GLY A 182 7.50 -31.95 -6.28
CA GLY A 182 6.96 -32.34 -7.57
C GLY A 182 6.28 -31.19 -8.32
N TRP A 183 6.60 -29.97 -7.98
CA TRP A 183 6.04 -28.77 -8.60
C TRP A 183 6.97 -28.23 -9.70
N PRO A 184 6.40 -27.54 -10.70
CA PRO A 184 7.22 -26.89 -11.72
C PRO A 184 8.19 -25.89 -11.08
N ALA A 185 9.47 -26.05 -11.35
CA ALA A 185 10.51 -25.09 -10.96
C ALA A 185 10.61 -23.90 -11.94
N ARG A 186 9.69 -23.82 -12.88
CA ARG A 186 9.55 -22.73 -13.84
C ARG A 186 8.33 -21.87 -13.50
N GLY A 187 8.44 -20.59 -13.80
CA GLY A 187 7.42 -19.61 -13.50
C GLY A 187 7.69 -18.88 -12.18
N PRO A 188 7.06 -17.75 -11.98
CA PRO A 188 7.34 -16.87 -10.85
C PRO A 188 6.94 -17.52 -9.52
N VAL A 189 7.78 -17.33 -8.51
CA VAL A 189 7.38 -17.39 -7.12
C VAL A 189 6.94 -15.99 -6.72
N ARG A 190 5.72 -15.84 -6.21
CA ARG A 190 5.15 -14.56 -5.80
C ARG A 190 4.74 -14.59 -4.34
N ALA A 191 4.84 -13.44 -3.70
CA ALA A 191 4.24 -13.25 -2.40
C ALA A 191 2.72 -13.11 -2.49
N GLY A 192 2.04 -13.24 -1.35
CA GLY A 192 0.59 -13.07 -1.27
C GLY A 192 0.14 -11.64 -1.52
N TYR A 193 -1.07 -11.49 -2.02
CA TYR A 193 -1.79 -10.22 -2.08
C TYR A 193 -2.71 -10.12 -0.85
N PRO A 194 -2.75 -9.01 -0.13
CA PRO A 194 -2.17 -7.69 -0.39
C PRO A 194 -0.70 -7.49 0.03
N PHE A 195 0.20 -8.36 -0.35
CA PHE A 195 1.66 -8.22 -0.28
C PHE A 195 2.28 -8.10 1.11
N ALA A 196 1.52 -8.39 2.15
CA ALA A 196 2.06 -8.37 3.51
C ALA A 196 2.98 -9.57 3.76
N ASN A 197 4.06 -9.34 4.48
CA ASN A 197 4.80 -10.38 5.14
C ASN A 197 4.63 -10.25 6.66
N GLY A 198 4.74 -11.35 7.37
CA GLY A 198 4.47 -11.41 8.79
C GLY A 198 5.71 -11.64 9.63
N GLY A 199 5.62 -11.26 10.93
CA GLY A 199 6.64 -11.56 11.91
C GLY A 199 8.01 -10.98 11.56
N ASP A 200 8.09 -9.73 11.16
CA ASP A 200 9.32 -9.05 10.72
C ASP A 200 10.03 -9.79 9.57
N ASN A 201 9.30 -10.05 8.51
CA ASN A 201 9.81 -10.79 7.34
C ASN A 201 10.23 -12.25 7.64
N ARG A 202 9.71 -12.84 8.72
CA ARG A 202 10.00 -14.23 9.08
C ARG A 202 9.17 -15.21 8.24
N ILE A 203 7.86 -15.01 8.17
CA ILE A 203 6.98 -15.90 7.42
C ILE A 203 6.50 -15.26 6.11
N TRP A 204 6.36 -16.08 5.10
CA TRP A 204 6.01 -15.71 3.74
C TRP A 204 4.85 -16.55 3.23
N GLY A 205 3.95 -15.95 2.48
CA GLY A 205 2.95 -16.66 1.69
C GLY A 205 3.37 -16.59 0.23
N LEU A 206 3.55 -17.73 -0.41
CA LEU A 206 4.14 -17.84 -1.73
C LEU A 206 3.32 -18.74 -2.65
N GLY A 207 3.35 -18.43 -3.93
CA GLY A 207 2.78 -19.25 -4.98
C GLY A 207 3.79 -19.51 -6.09
N ALA A 208 3.79 -20.71 -6.66
CA ALA A 208 4.71 -21.10 -7.70
C ALA A 208 4.02 -21.82 -8.86
N GLY A 209 4.55 -21.63 -10.09
CA GLY A 209 4.21 -22.44 -11.25
C GLY A 209 2.82 -22.19 -11.83
N GLY A 210 2.34 -20.95 -11.86
CA GLY A 210 1.09 -20.61 -12.52
C GLY A 210 1.25 -20.21 -13.98
N ILE A 211 0.14 -20.24 -14.73
CA ILE A 211 0.08 -19.67 -16.08
C ILE A 211 -0.39 -18.22 -15.94
N PRO A 212 0.36 -17.25 -16.45
CA PRO A 212 -0.08 -15.85 -16.45
C PRO A 212 -1.39 -15.70 -17.21
N ASN A 213 -2.35 -14.99 -16.64
CA ASN A 213 -3.59 -14.60 -17.30
C ASN A 213 -3.94 -13.17 -16.91
N ILE A 214 -5.08 -12.67 -17.42
CA ILE A 214 -5.56 -11.30 -17.19
C ILE A 214 -5.79 -11.01 -15.70
N ASP A 215 -6.13 -12.06 -14.92
CA ASP A 215 -6.49 -11.94 -13.50
C ASP A 215 -5.39 -12.47 -12.56
N GLY A 216 -4.21 -12.84 -13.08
CA GLY A 216 -3.12 -13.40 -12.30
C GLY A 216 -2.62 -14.75 -12.80
N TYR A 217 -2.42 -15.71 -11.90
CA TYR A 217 -1.84 -17.01 -12.23
C TYR A 217 -2.82 -18.14 -11.97
N LEU A 218 -3.21 -18.85 -13.03
CA LEU A 218 -3.99 -20.09 -12.94
C LEU A 218 -3.10 -21.27 -12.51
N GLY A 219 -3.62 -22.12 -11.65
CA GLY A 219 -2.95 -23.36 -11.26
C GLY A 219 -1.74 -23.17 -10.35
N LEU A 220 -1.74 -22.11 -9.56
CA LEU A 220 -0.69 -21.89 -8.58
C LEU A 220 -0.61 -23.00 -7.54
N ASN A 221 0.60 -23.47 -7.29
CA ASN A 221 0.93 -24.24 -6.10
C ASN A 221 1.25 -23.23 -4.97
N VAL A 222 0.44 -23.21 -3.91
CA VAL A 222 0.60 -22.24 -2.83
C VAL A 222 1.22 -22.88 -1.59
N PHE A 223 2.11 -22.16 -0.94
CA PHE A 223 2.82 -22.62 0.25
C PHE A 223 3.24 -21.47 1.16
N GLY A 224 3.41 -21.78 2.44
CA GLY A 224 4.09 -20.91 3.38
C GLY A 224 5.57 -21.21 3.45
N PHE A 225 6.35 -20.21 3.81
CA PHE A 225 7.77 -20.37 4.09
C PHE A 225 8.12 -19.67 5.41
N ASP A 226 8.75 -20.39 6.31
CA ASP A 226 9.34 -19.83 7.53
C ASP A 226 10.85 -19.70 7.37
N ARG A 227 11.31 -18.47 7.20
CA ARG A 227 12.72 -18.14 6.97
C ARG A 227 13.62 -18.51 8.15
N SER A 228 13.09 -18.59 9.37
CA SER A 228 13.89 -18.87 10.56
C SER A 228 14.47 -20.28 10.58
N ASN A 229 13.81 -21.22 9.90
CA ASN A 229 14.20 -22.64 9.87
C ASN A 229 14.18 -23.26 8.47
N GLY A 230 13.83 -22.47 7.43
CA GLY A 230 13.74 -22.94 6.05
C GLY A 230 12.54 -23.87 5.77
N SER A 231 11.55 -23.91 6.63
CA SER A 231 10.41 -24.83 6.48
C SER A 231 9.42 -24.36 5.42
N ILE A 232 9.01 -25.30 4.58
CA ILE A 232 7.85 -25.14 3.67
C ILE A 232 6.61 -25.63 4.37
N ILE A 233 5.59 -24.78 4.45
CA ILE A 233 4.29 -25.07 5.06
C ILE A 233 3.26 -25.26 3.95
N ARG A 234 2.52 -26.34 3.98
CA ARG A 234 1.40 -26.60 3.06
C ARG A 234 0.10 -26.06 3.64
N TYR A 235 -0.85 -25.78 2.78
CA TYR A 235 -2.21 -25.33 3.15
C TYR A 235 -3.23 -26.36 2.68
N PRO A 236 -3.53 -27.41 3.48
CA PRO A 236 -4.38 -28.53 3.03
C PRO A 236 -5.79 -28.07 2.62
N ALA A 237 -6.41 -27.21 3.40
CA ALA A 237 -7.76 -26.71 3.12
C ALA A 237 -7.78 -25.85 1.84
N VAL A 238 -6.78 -24.99 1.64
CA VAL A 238 -6.67 -24.14 0.46
C VAL A 238 -6.40 -24.99 -0.80
N ALA A 239 -5.54 -26.01 -0.68
CA ALA A 239 -5.27 -26.93 -1.78
C ALA A 239 -6.51 -27.70 -2.23
N GLN A 240 -7.38 -28.10 -1.29
CA GLN A 240 -8.67 -28.73 -1.58
C GLN A 240 -9.66 -27.78 -2.28
N ALA A 241 -9.61 -26.49 -1.96
CA ALA A 241 -10.44 -25.47 -2.59
C ALA A 241 -9.97 -25.13 -4.03
N GLN A 242 -8.86 -25.73 -4.49
CA GLN A 242 -8.25 -25.48 -5.80
C GLN A 242 -7.99 -23.99 -6.04
N PRO A 243 -7.06 -23.38 -5.31
CA PRO A 243 -6.74 -21.97 -5.44
C PRO A 243 -6.34 -21.65 -6.87
N ARG A 244 -7.08 -20.75 -7.51
CA ARG A 244 -6.81 -20.41 -8.91
C ARG A 244 -5.96 -19.16 -9.05
N PHE A 245 -5.96 -18.25 -8.03
CA PHE A 245 -5.42 -16.90 -8.26
C PHE A 245 -4.78 -16.24 -7.04
N ARG A 246 -4.97 -16.75 -5.83
CA ARG A 246 -4.49 -16.03 -4.66
C ARG A 246 -3.62 -16.90 -3.77
N VAL A 247 -2.53 -16.28 -3.39
CA VAL A 247 -1.58 -16.85 -2.45
C VAL A 247 -2.03 -16.48 -1.03
N PRO A 248 -2.01 -17.40 -0.07
CA PRO A 248 -2.22 -17.04 1.33
C PRO A 248 -1.24 -15.98 1.79
N THR A 249 -1.76 -14.94 2.42
CA THR A 249 -0.98 -13.79 2.90
C THR A 249 -0.63 -14.00 4.38
N PRO A 250 0.61 -13.76 4.79
CA PRO A 250 1.01 -13.86 6.19
C PRO A 250 0.27 -12.86 7.07
N ARG A 251 -0.10 -13.29 8.27
CA ARG A 251 -0.58 -12.42 9.34
C ARG A 251 0.56 -11.56 9.88
N VAL A 252 0.29 -10.31 10.25
CA VAL A 252 1.31 -9.36 10.73
C VAL A 252 2.07 -9.90 11.94
N SER A 253 1.39 -10.63 12.83
CA SER A 253 2.00 -11.27 14.00
C SER A 253 2.96 -12.41 13.68
N GLY A 254 2.90 -12.96 12.46
CA GLY A 254 3.62 -14.18 12.09
C GLY A 254 3.02 -15.47 12.65
N ARG A 255 1.78 -15.46 13.15
CA ARG A 255 1.10 -16.64 13.74
C ARG A 255 0.40 -17.52 12.72
N GLY A 256 0.53 -17.24 11.43
CA GLY A 256 -0.11 -17.96 10.35
C GLY A 256 -0.44 -17.07 9.17
N TRP A 257 -1.45 -17.45 8.43
CA TRP A 257 -1.83 -16.78 7.18
C TRP A 257 -3.33 -16.49 7.14
N PHE A 258 -3.74 -15.70 6.19
CA PHE A 258 -5.12 -15.60 5.74
C PHE A 258 -5.20 -15.78 4.23
N TRP A 259 -6.32 -16.22 3.75
CA TRP A 259 -6.56 -16.46 2.34
C TRP A 259 -7.97 -16.08 1.96
N ASN A 260 -8.14 -15.43 0.83
CA ASN A 260 -9.45 -15.10 0.28
C ASN A 260 -9.82 -16.12 -0.78
N ASP A 261 -11.01 -16.69 -0.65
CA ASP A 261 -11.60 -17.53 -1.68
C ASP A 261 -12.34 -16.63 -2.70
N PRO A 262 -11.75 -16.32 -3.85
CA PRO A 262 -12.20 -15.23 -4.72
C PRO A 262 -13.35 -15.64 -5.66
N TYR A 263 -13.76 -16.91 -5.65
CA TYR A 263 -14.62 -17.47 -6.71
C TYR A 263 -15.96 -18.02 -6.23
N ARG A 264 -16.36 -17.61 -5.06
CA ARG A 264 -17.74 -17.82 -4.65
C ARG A 264 -18.56 -16.59 -5.01
N ASP A 265 -19.83 -16.80 -5.35
CA ASP A 265 -20.79 -15.71 -5.57
C ASP A 265 -20.67 -14.65 -4.48
N ASP A 266 -20.86 -13.39 -4.83
CA ASP A 266 -20.62 -12.20 -4.00
C ASP A 266 -21.08 -12.32 -2.53
N ALA A 267 -22.12 -13.11 -2.26
CA ALA A 267 -22.63 -13.38 -0.91
C ALA A 267 -21.75 -14.33 -0.08
N ASP A 268 -20.88 -15.10 -0.73
CA ASP A 268 -20.06 -16.15 -0.11
C ASP A 268 -18.56 -15.80 -0.04
N ASN A 269 -18.20 -14.58 -0.40
CA ASN A 269 -16.81 -14.10 -0.33
C ASN A 269 -16.33 -14.17 1.13
N GLN A 270 -15.37 -15.03 1.40
CA GLN A 270 -14.90 -15.34 2.75
C GLN A 270 -13.39 -15.25 2.83
N THR A 271 -12.92 -14.67 3.93
CA THR A 271 -11.52 -14.77 4.31
C THR A 271 -11.33 -15.98 5.23
N TRP A 272 -10.42 -16.87 4.85
CA TRP A 272 -10.01 -18.01 5.65
C TRP A 272 -8.80 -17.66 6.47
N VAL A 273 -8.86 -17.92 7.77
CA VAL A 273 -7.73 -17.73 8.69
C VAL A 273 -7.07 -19.08 8.90
N LEU A 274 -5.76 -19.13 8.66
CA LEU A 274 -4.93 -20.32 8.80
C LEU A 274 -3.94 -20.13 9.97
N ASP A 275 -3.64 -21.20 10.68
CA ASP A 275 -2.64 -21.19 11.75
C ASP A 275 -1.19 -21.33 11.21
N SER A 276 -0.21 -21.44 12.12
CA SER A 276 1.20 -21.61 11.78
C SER A 276 1.53 -22.94 11.08
N HIS A 277 0.62 -23.88 11.05
CA HIS A 277 0.74 -25.17 10.36
C HIS A 277 0.00 -25.18 9.02
N GLY A 278 -0.67 -24.08 8.65
CA GLY A 278 -1.47 -23.96 7.44
C GLY A 278 -2.87 -24.57 7.54
N GLU A 279 -3.32 -24.94 8.74
CA GLU A 279 -4.63 -25.51 8.98
C GLU A 279 -5.69 -24.42 9.14
N LEU A 280 -6.90 -24.70 8.64
CA LEU A 280 -8.02 -23.79 8.71
C LEU A 280 -8.54 -23.64 10.15
N VAL A 281 -8.43 -22.43 10.69
CA VAL A 281 -8.94 -22.08 12.03
C VAL A 281 -10.35 -21.49 11.96
N ARG A 282 -10.59 -20.62 10.96
CA ARG A 282 -11.82 -19.81 10.89
C ARG A 282 -12.11 -19.32 9.49
N LYS A 283 -13.39 -19.06 9.22
CA LYS A 283 -13.86 -18.32 8.06
C LYS A 283 -14.58 -17.07 8.50
N LEU A 284 -14.34 -15.96 7.82
CA LEU A 284 -14.95 -14.65 8.08
C LEU A 284 -15.77 -14.21 6.88
N ALA A 285 -16.94 -13.67 7.11
CA ALA A 285 -17.75 -13.00 6.08
C ALA A 285 -17.12 -11.61 5.75
N TYR A 286 -15.91 -11.64 5.23
CA TYR A 286 -15.09 -10.49 4.89
C TYR A 286 -14.29 -10.81 3.63
N SER A 287 -14.32 -9.93 2.64
CA SER A 287 -13.48 -10.07 1.45
C SER A 287 -12.11 -9.44 1.69
N SER A 288 -11.05 -10.23 1.62
CA SER A 288 -9.68 -9.72 1.57
C SER A 288 -9.15 -9.63 0.13
N ALA A 289 -10.06 -9.60 -0.86
CA ALA A 289 -9.71 -9.59 -2.27
C ALA A 289 -9.33 -8.20 -2.77
N GLU A 290 -9.88 -7.14 -2.18
CA GLU A 290 -9.82 -5.79 -2.73
C GLU A 290 -9.15 -4.82 -1.76
N HIS A 291 -8.15 -4.09 -2.20
CA HIS A 291 -7.51 -2.93 -1.57
C HIS A 291 -7.50 -2.93 -0.02
N VAL A 292 -7.30 -4.12 0.56
CA VAL A 292 -7.20 -4.29 2.01
C VAL A 292 -5.73 -4.32 2.43
N ASP A 293 -5.48 -3.98 3.69
CA ASP A 293 -4.17 -4.09 4.29
C ASP A 293 -4.25 -4.70 5.69
N SER A 294 -3.12 -5.15 6.20
CA SER A 294 -3.01 -5.86 7.46
C SER A 294 -2.48 -4.95 8.55
N ALA A 295 -3.09 -5.02 9.73
CA ALA A 295 -2.69 -4.27 10.91
C ALA A 295 -2.59 -5.16 12.13
N MET A 296 -2.11 -4.61 13.24
CA MET A 296 -2.15 -5.24 14.55
C MET A 296 -2.87 -4.33 15.55
N SER A 297 -3.80 -4.90 16.32
CA SER A 297 -4.44 -4.16 17.40
C SER A 297 -3.50 -3.95 18.58
N PRO A 298 -3.79 -3.01 19.49
CA PRO A 298 -3.05 -2.85 20.75
C PRO A 298 -3.04 -4.12 21.63
N GLN A 299 -4.04 -5.00 21.46
CA GLN A 299 -4.13 -6.27 22.16
C GLN A 299 -3.32 -7.38 21.49
N GLY A 300 -2.65 -7.09 20.37
CA GLY A 300 -1.86 -8.05 19.61
C GLY A 300 -2.69 -8.95 18.67
N HIS A 301 -3.93 -8.59 18.37
CA HIS A 301 -4.73 -9.29 17.37
C HIS A 301 -4.36 -8.84 15.96
N ASP A 302 -4.34 -9.77 15.04
CA ASP A 302 -4.20 -9.48 13.62
C ASP A 302 -5.51 -8.96 13.05
N LEU A 303 -5.44 -7.86 12.33
CA LEU A 303 -6.58 -7.18 11.73
C LEU A 303 -6.43 -7.12 10.21
N LEU A 304 -7.56 -7.17 9.50
CA LEU A 304 -7.66 -6.73 8.11
C LEU A 304 -8.48 -5.46 8.04
N VAL A 305 -8.03 -4.52 7.26
CA VAL A 305 -8.66 -3.20 7.09
C VAL A 305 -8.81 -2.89 5.61
N GLY A 306 -10.00 -2.57 5.18
CA GLY A 306 -10.23 -2.19 3.79
C GLY A 306 -11.69 -1.97 3.47
N VAL A 307 -11.94 -1.56 2.25
CA VAL A 307 -13.29 -1.34 1.76
C VAL A 307 -13.90 -2.64 1.30
N GLN A 308 -15.13 -2.88 1.68
CA GLN A 308 -15.88 -4.07 1.26
C GLN A 308 -16.77 -3.71 0.07
N TYR A 309 -16.49 -4.32 -1.08
CA TYR A 309 -17.28 -4.14 -2.29
C TYR A 309 -18.37 -5.20 -2.45
N ASP A 310 -18.13 -6.41 -1.93
CA ASP A 310 -18.87 -7.63 -2.29
C ASP A 310 -19.52 -8.34 -1.09
N THR A 311 -19.45 -7.78 0.11
CA THR A 311 -20.01 -8.39 1.33
C THR A 311 -21.28 -7.69 1.81
N ALA A 312 -21.89 -8.24 2.86
CA ALA A 312 -23.06 -7.64 3.51
C ALA A 312 -22.82 -6.21 4.05
N VAL A 313 -21.56 -5.81 4.23
CA VAL A 313 -21.15 -4.46 4.68
C VAL A 313 -20.65 -3.60 3.52
N LYS A 314 -21.10 -3.89 2.32
CA LYS A 314 -20.76 -3.23 1.08
C LYS A 314 -20.75 -1.70 1.18
N GLY A 315 -19.73 -1.08 0.60
CA GLY A 315 -19.57 0.36 0.57
C GLY A 315 -19.11 0.99 1.88
N ASN A 316 -18.53 0.20 2.79
CA ASN A 316 -17.90 0.70 4.01
C ASN A 316 -16.44 0.28 4.09
N MET A 317 -15.61 1.10 4.74
CA MET A 317 -14.32 0.65 5.22
C MET A 317 -14.53 -0.12 6.53
N VAL A 318 -14.02 -1.32 6.58
CA VAL A 318 -14.31 -2.30 7.63
C VAL A 318 -13.03 -2.84 8.23
N VAL A 319 -13.06 -3.12 9.51
CA VAL A 319 -12.01 -3.84 10.24
C VAL A 319 -12.53 -5.22 10.59
N ALA A 320 -11.79 -6.25 10.19
CA ALA A 320 -12.02 -7.63 10.60
C ALA A 320 -10.89 -8.10 11.52
N ASP A 321 -11.25 -8.63 12.67
CA ASP A 321 -10.33 -9.22 13.65
C ASP A 321 -10.17 -10.72 13.34
N LEU A 322 -8.97 -11.10 12.89
CA LEU A 322 -8.67 -12.48 12.51
C LEU A 322 -8.62 -13.44 13.69
N ASP A 323 -8.35 -12.92 14.89
CA ASP A 323 -8.24 -13.75 16.10
C ASP A 323 -9.60 -14.02 16.76
N THR A 324 -10.48 -13.03 16.78
CA THR A 324 -11.81 -13.16 17.39
C THR A 324 -12.93 -13.46 16.40
N GLY A 325 -12.75 -13.04 15.16
CA GLY A 325 -13.78 -13.10 14.11
C GLY A 325 -14.73 -11.91 14.11
N GLY A 326 -14.48 -10.91 14.94
CA GLY A 326 -15.28 -9.71 15.01
C GLY A 326 -15.10 -8.83 13.76
N ILE A 327 -16.21 -8.35 13.20
CA ILE A 327 -16.22 -7.44 12.04
C ILE A 327 -16.94 -6.16 12.44
N ARG A 328 -16.34 -5.00 12.16
CA ARG A 328 -16.96 -3.71 12.46
C ARG A 328 -16.67 -2.68 11.37
N THR A 329 -17.62 -1.78 11.15
CA THR A 329 -17.45 -0.63 10.28
C THR A 329 -16.50 0.38 10.93
N LEU A 330 -15.46 0.75 10.19
CA LEU A 330 -14.55 1.82 10.56
C LEU A 330 -15.04 3.18 10.01
N ILE A 331 -15.38 3.20 8.73
CA ILE A 331 -15.91 4.38 8.04
C ILE A 331 -17.11 3.95 7.21
N GLY A 332 -18.25 4.58 7.47
CA GLY A 332 -19.50 4.28 6.76
C GLY A 332 -20.64 5.18 7.24
N VAL A 333 -21.81 4.97 6.65
CA VAL A 333 -23.01 5.76 6.99
C VAL A 333 -23.36 5.68 8.48
N SER A 334 -23.16 4.50 9.10
CA SER A 334 -23.48 4.28 10.52
C SER A 334 -22.67 5.14 11.49
N ASN A 335 -21.51 5.63 11.09
CA ASN A 335 -20.67 6.53 11.89
C ASN A 335 -20.50 7.93 11.28
N GLY A 336 -21.39 8.29 10.36
CA GLY A 336 -21.55 9.66 9.85
C GLY A 336 -20.66 9.99 8.62
N TYR A 337 -20.11 8.97 7.97
CA TYR A 337 -19.39 9.11 6.72
C TYR A 337 -20.11 8.35 5.62
N GLY A 338 -20.67 9.06 4.63
CA GLY A 338 -21.06 8.41 3.37
C GLY A 338 -19.79 7.95 2.67
N TYR A 339 -19.62 6.64 2.53
CA TYR A 339 -18.44 6.14 1.84
C TYR A 339 -18.50 6.50 0.36
N PRO A 340 -17.42 7.03 -0.24
CA PRO A 340 -17.37 7.36 -1.66
C PRO A 340 -17.64 6.12 -2.52
N ARG A 341 -18.43 6.28 -3.59
CA ARG A 341 -18.78 5.19 -4.52
C ARG A 341 -17.65 4.83 -5.50
N THR A 342 -16.42 5.03 -5.10
CA THR A 342 -15.23 4.82 -5.94
C THR A 342 -14.24 3.94 -5.24
N GLY A 343 -13.29 3.41 -6.00
CA GLY A 343 -12.17 2.69 -5.45
C GLY A 343 -11.45 3.50 -4.37
N SER A 344 -10.81 2.82 -3.47
CA SER A 344 -10.02 3.45 -2.42
C SER A 344 -8.78 2.61 -2.13
N PHE A 345 -7.77 3.27 -1.60
CA PHE A 345 -6.55 2.64 -1.15
C PHE A 345 -6.44 2.71 0.36
N THR A 346 -5.91 1.65 0.95
CA THR A 346 -5.78 1.49 2.40
C THR A 346 -4.33 1.15 2.74
N SER A 347 -3.75 1.83 3.71
CA SER A 347 -2.38 1.62 4.16
C SER A 347 -2.32 1.50 5.68
N CYS A 348 -1.96 0.32 6.18
CA CYS A 348 -1.77 0.00 7.59
C CYS A 348 -0.30 -0.25 7.95
N VAL A 349 0.62 0.13 7.08
CA VAL A 349 2.05 -0.18 7.24
C VAL A 349 2.79 0.70 8.26
N ALA A 350 2.07 1.50 9.04
CA ALA A 350 2.59 2.26 10.18
C ALA A 350 2.88 1.34 11.38
N TYR A 351 3.77 0.37 11.22
CA TYR A 351 4.01 -0.67 12.24
C TYR A 351 4.59 -0.13 13.57
N ARG A 352 5.04 1.11 13.62
CA ARG A 352 5.43 1.82 14.83
C ARG A 352 4.30 2.65 15.45
N ALA A 353 3.19 2.80 14.71
CA ALA A 353 1.95 3.45 15.15
C ALA A 353 0.73 2.61 14.67
N PRO A 354 0.63 1.33 15.08
CA PRO A 354 -0.25 0.34 14.47
C PRO A 354 -1.74 0.60 14.68
N GLN A 355 -2.12 1.57 15.51
CA GLN A 355 -3.50 1.96 15.72
C GLN A 355 -4.07 2.84 14.61
N TRP A 356 -3.27 3.23 13.61
CA TRP A 356 -3.68 4.13 12.54
C TRP A 356 -3.65 3.46 11.17
N VAL A 357 -4.60 3.86 10.35
CA VAL A 357 -4.67 3.55 8.91
C VAL A 357 -4.75 4.84 8.13
N ALA A 358 -4.02 4.92 7.01
CA ALA A 358 -4.25 5.93 6.01
C ALA A 358 -5.15 5.40 4.90
N GLY A 359 -5.95 6.27 4.31
CA GLY A 359 -6.78 5.94 3.16
C GLY A 359 -6.88 7.10 2.18
N ALA A 360 -7.14 6.74 0.91
CA ALA A 360 -7.53 7.70 -0.11
C ALA A 360 -8.70 7.16 -0.92
N ALA A 361 -9.72 7.95 -1.09
CA ALA A 361 -10.82 7.63 -1.98
C ALA A 361 -10.54 8.27 -3.36
N VAL A 362 -10.56 7.43 -4.39
CA VAL A 362 -10.20 7.83 -5.76
C VAL A 362 -11.05 8.99 -6.28
N GLY A 363 -12.34 8.96 -5.95
CA GLY A 363 -13.27 9.99 -6.40
C GLY A 363 -14.01 9.63 -7.69
N SER A 364 -15.18 10.22 -7.89
CA SER A 364 -16.01 9.99 -9.07
C SER A 364 -16.22 11.30 -9.83
N PRO A 365 -16.09 11.32 -11.12
CA PRO A 365 -15.87 10.23 -12.08
C PRO A 365 -14.41 10.12 -12.56
N PHE A 366 -13.56 9.56 -11.74
CA PHE A 366 -12.15 9.41 -12.06
C PHE A 366 -11.94 8.73 -13.44
N GLY A 367 -11.10 9.34 -14.27
CA GLY A 367 -10.67 8.75 -15.54
C GLY A 367 -11.73 8.59 -16.61
N THR A 368 -12.88 9.21 -16.52
CA THR A 368 -13.98 9.01 -17.49
C THR A 368 -13.82 9.80 -18.79
N GLY A 369 -12.81 10.64 -18.91
CA GLY A 369 -12.51 11.41 -20.14
C GLY A 369 -13.57 12.43 -20.56
N ASN A 370 -14.84 12.23 -20.19
CA ASN A 370 -15.99 13.05 -20.58
C ASN A 370 -16.54 13.96 -19.47
N SER A 371 -16.07 13.76 -18.27
CA SER A 371 -16.48 14.57 -17.15
C SER A 371 -15.25 15.18 -16.56
N HIS A 372 -15.28 16.47 -16.38
CA HIS A 372 -14.34 17.08 -15.49
C HIS A 372 -14.26 16.20 -14.25
N PRO A 373 -13.07 15.71 -13.93
CA PRO A 373 -12.85 15.12 -12.64
C PRO A 373 -13.42 16.12 -11.69
N VAL A 374 -14.19 15.64 -10.81
CA VAL A 374 -15.10 16.40 -10.02
C VAL A 374 -14.37 17.58 -9.41
N GLN A 375 -14.57 18.75 -10.00
CA GLN A 375 -14.22 19.99 -9.34
C GLN A 375 -14.99 20.13 -8.02
N HIS A 376 -15.90 19.17 -7.76
CA HIS A 376 -16.79 19.14 -6.61
C HIS A 376 -16.96 17.68 -6.18
N PRO A 377 -16.19 17.22 -5.19
CA PRO A 377 -16.47 15.93 -4.56
C PRO A 377 -17.94 15.84 -4.16
N ALA A 378 -18.57 14.73 -4.50
CA ALA A 378 -19.99 14.55 -4.30
C ALA A 378 -20.36 14.18 -2.86
N THR A 379 -19.42 13.59 -2.14
CA THR A 379 -19.60 13.11 -0.76
C THR A 379 -18.40 13.43 0.10
N LEU A 380 -18.58 13.34 1.41
CA LEU A 380 -17.50 13.44 2.39
C LEU A 380 -16.48 12.33 2.13
N LEU A 381 -15.20 12.63 2.23
CA LEU A 381 -14.02 11.79 1.90
C LEU A 381 -13.79 11.54 0.41
N ASP A 382 -14.67 11.99 -0.47
CA ASP A 382 -14.48 11.85 -1.91
C ASP A 382 -13.27 12.67 -2.38
N GLN A 383 -12.33 12.04 -3.07
CA GLN A 383 -11.06 12.63 -3.53
C GLN A 383 -10.14 13.14 -2.38
N GLU A 384 -10.33 12.62 -1.19
CA GLU A 384 -9.56 13.02 -0.02
C GLU A 384 -8.57 11.94 0.40
N VAL A 385 -7.50 12.39 1.05
CA VAL A 385 -6.60 11.58 1.87
C VAL A 385 -6.98 11.78 3.33
N PHE A 386 -7.08 10.68 4.05
CA PHE A 386 -7.44 10.70 5.47
C PHE A 386 -6.63 9.68 6.27
N VAL A 387 -6.60 9.86 7.58
CA VAL A 387 -6.17 8.84 8.54
C VAL A 387 -7.32 8.51 9.48
N ALA A 388 -7.41 7.26 9.92
CA ALA A 388 -8.43 6.84 10.86
C ALA A 388 -7.83 5.96 11.94
N ARG A 389 -8.40 6.06 13.16
CA ARG A 389 -8.04 5.15 14.25
C ARG A 389 -8.77 3.82 14.10
N LEU A 390 -8.00 2.74 14.17
CA LEU A 390 -8.53 1.39 14.01
C LEU A 390 -9.52 0.95 15.08
N ASP A 391 -9.60 1.63 16.20
CA ASP A 391 -10.64 1.41 17.22
C ASP A 391 -12.00 2.05 16.87
N GLY A 392 -12.08 2.80 15.77
CA GLY A 392 -13.29 3.49 15.34
C GLY A 392 -13.50 4.87 15.98
N GLY A 393 -12.47 5.38 16.68
CA GLY A 393 -12.59 6.62 17.44
C GLY A 393 -12.54 7.90 16.61
N GLU A 394 -11.65 7.98 15.65
CA GLU A 394 -11.35 9.24 14.96
C GLU A 394 -11.02 9.04 13.49
N VAL A 395 -11.52 9.95 12.66
CA VAL A 395 -11.14 10.11 11.25
C VAL A 395 -10.66 11.54 11.05
N LEU A 396 -9.41 11.68 10.60
CA LEU A 396 -8.77 12.96 10.30
C LEU A 396 -8.58 13.09 8.80
N ARG A 397 -9.22 14.07 8.21
CA ARG A 397 -9.09 14.42 6.80
C ARG A 397 -7.88 15.32 6.65
N VAL A 398 -6.95 14.98 5.77
CA VAL A 398 -5.63 15.63 5.76
C VAL A 398 -5.30 16.36 4.47
N ALA A 399 -5.83 15.94 3.32
CA ALA A 399 -5.59 16.63 2.06
C ALA A 399 -6.62 16.22 1.00
N HIS A 400 -6.77 17.04 -0.04
CA HIS A 400 -7.24 16.58 -1.33
C HIS A 400 -6.07 16.05 -2.15
N HIS A 401 -6.19 14.84 -2.75
CA HIS A 401 -5.10 14.30 -3.56
C HIS A 401 -4.97 14.95 -4.94
N ARG A 402 -6.01 15.64 -5.42
CA ARG A 402 -6.04 16.39 -6.69
C ARG A 402 -5.74 15.58 -7.95
N SER A 403 -5.75 14.27 -7.87
CA SER A 403 -5.57 13.40 -9.01
C SER A 403 -6.88 13.22 -9.76
N THR A 404 -6.82 13.25 -11.08
CA THR A 404 -8.01 13.17 -11.93
C THR A 404 -8.01 11.95 -12.83
N GLY A 405 -6.85 11.39 -13.10
CA GLY A 405 -6.71 10.29 -14.06
C GLY A 405 -7.06 10.66 -15.48
N ALA A 406 -7.05 11.95 -15.80
CA ALA A 406 -7.46 12.46 -17.12
C ALA A 406 -6.27 12.80 -18.03
N TRP A 407 -5.10 12.25 -17.77
CA TRP A 407 -3.89 12.49 -18.58
C TRP A 407 -3.91 11.77 -19.93
N SER A 408 -4.82 10.83 -20.11
CA SER A 408 -5.04 10.10 -21.35
C SER A 408 -6.52 9.69 -21.46
N ASP A 409 -6.99 9.52 -22.68
CA ASP A 409 -8.28 8.91 -22.99
C ASP A 409 -8.24 7.37 -22.89
N ALA A 410 -7.03 6.79 -22.79
CA ALA A 410 -6.84 5.36 -22.63
C ALA A 410 -7.08 4.92 -21.17
N ARG A 411 -7.92 3.92 -20.94
CA ARG A 411 -8.27 3.40 -19.61
C ARG A 411 -7.06 2.98 -18.79
N GLU A 412 -6.06 2.39 -19.42
CA GLU A 412 -4.84 1.90 -18.76
C GLU A 412 -3.98 3.02 -18.19
N SER A 413 -3.95 4.18 -18.85
CA SER A 413 -3.19 5.33 -18.39
C SER A 413 -3.75 5.94 -17.11
N ASN A 414 -5.06 5.82 -16.89
CA ASN A 414 -5.72 6.34 -15.70
C ASN A 414 -5.35 5.55 -14.45
N TYR A 415 -4.99 4.29 -14.59
CA TYR A 415 -4.58 3.42 -13.48
C TYR A 415 -3.42 4.04 -12.68
N TRP A 416 -2.39 4.52 -13.35
CA TRP A 416 -1.21 5.08 -12.68
C TRP A 416 -1.48 6.39 -11.93
N ALA A 417 -2.55 7.09 -12.29
CA ALA A 417 -2.93 8.32 -11.60
C ALA A 417 -3.85 8.10 -10.39
N GLN A 418 -4.26 6.87 -10.10
CA GLN A 418 -5.04 6.58 -8.89
C GLN A 418 -4.23 6.94 -7.63
N PRO A 419 -4.83 7.58 -6.62
CA PRO A 419 -4.12 8.14 -5.47
C PRO A 419 -3.69 7.05 -4.48
N ASN A 420 -2.72 6.23 -4.86
CA ASN A 420 -2.14 5.22 -4.00
C ASN A 420 -1.47 5.88 -2.80
N VAL A 421 -1.86 5.50 -1.59
CA VAL A 421 -1.34 6.08 -0.35
C VAL A 421 -0.47 5.10 0.40
N THR A 422 0.61 5.59 1.02
CA THR A 422 1.44 4.80 1.92
C THR A 422 1.76 5.62 3.16
N ILE A 423 1.40 5.11 4.34
CA ILE A 423 1.71 5.76 5.61
C ILE A 423 3.12 5.36 6.10
N SER A 424 3.89 6.31 6.63
CA SER A 424 5.25 6.03 7.14
C SER A 424 5.24 5.13 8.39
N PRO A 425 6.36 4.47 8.73
CA PRO A 425 6.45 3.60 9.91
C PRO A 425 5.98 4.24 11.21
N THR A 426 6.28 5.53 11.42
CA THR A 426 5.85 6.28 12.62
C THR A 426 4.43 6.82 12.53
N GLY A 427 3.79 6.72 11.36
CA GLY A 427 2.46 7.28 11.13
C GLY A 427 2.43 8.80 11.01
N THR A 428 3.60 9.46 10.84
CA THR A 428 3.68 10.92 10.84
C THR A 428 3.72 11.53 9.45
N ARG A 429 3.81 10.70 8.41
CA ARG A 429 3.82 11.14 7.00
C ARG A 429 3.02 10.19 6.14
N ILE A 430 2.48 10.70 5.05
CA ILE A 430 1.75 9.93 4.05
C ILE A 430 2.31 10.28 2.68
N LEU A 431 2.68 9.28 1.89
CA LEU A 431 2.88 9.43 0.45
C LEU A 431 1.54 9.33 -0.25
N VAL A 432 1.38 10.12 -1.30
CA VAL A 432 0.29 9.99 -2.26
C VAL A 432 0.77 10.40 -3.64
N GLN A 433 0.35 9.68 -4.67
CA GLN A 433 0.61 10.08 -6.05
C GLN A 433 -0.56 10.88 -6.61
N SER A 434 -0.25 11.77 -7.57
CA SER A 434 -1.26 12.61 -8.22
C SER A 434 -0.76 13.16 -9.55
N ASP A 435 -1.63 13.20 -10.54
CA ASP A 435 -1.41 13.95 -11.78
C ASP A 435 -1.70 15.46 -11.63
N TRP A 436 -2.20 15.85 -10.46
CA TRP A 436 -2.57 17.23 -10.10
C TRP A 436 -3.56 17.89 -11.06
N GLY A 437 -4.45 17.11 -11.66
CA GLY A 437 -5.40 17.59 -12.66
C GLY A 437 -6.63 18.29 -12.09
N CYS A 438 -6.85 18.19 -10.76
CA CYS A 438 -8.06 18.69 -10.11
C CYS A 438 -7.83 20.01 -9.35
N GLY A 439 -8.81 20.91 -9.47
CA GLY A 439 -8.80 22.17 -8.70
C GLY A 439 -7.91 23.26 -9.28
N ASP A 440 -7.24 23.05 -10.39
CA ASP A 440 -6.59 24.09 -11.16
C ASP A 440 -7.46 24.43 -12.40
N PRO A 441 -8.10 25.61 -12.42
CA PRO A 441 -8.97 25.97 -13.54
C PRO A 441 -8.24 26.17 -14.87
N ALA A 442 -6.92 26.30 -14.85
CA ALA A 442 -6.09 26.38 -16.04
C ALA A 442 -5.69 24.99 -16.59
N HIS A 443 -5.92 23.92 -15.81
CA HIS A 443 -5.58 22.58 -16.24
C HIS A 443 -6.59 22.04 -17.26
N PRO A 444 -6.15 21.51 -18.41
CA PRO A 444 -7.07 20.91 -19.37
C PRO A 444 -7.73 19.66 -18.78
N ILE A 445 -8.93 19.32 -19.27
CA ILE A 445 -9.68 18.14 -18.83
C ILE A 445 -8.89 16.86 -19.15
N ILE A 446 -8.29 16.81 -20.34
CA ILE A 446 -7.37 15.76 -20.75
C ILE A 446 -6.06 16.44 -21.10
N ASP A 447 -5.01 16.04 -20.39
CA ASP A 447 -3.66 16.57 -20.61
C ASP A 447 -2.71 15.43 -20.97
N PRO A 448 -2.45 15.22 -22.28
CA PRO A 448 -1.49 14.20 -22.72
C PRO A 448 -0.06 14.44 -22.19
N ALA A 449 0.26 15.65 -21.75
CA ALA A 449 1.55 16.01 -21.17
C ALA A 449 1.57 15.85 -19.65
N ALA A 450 0.45 15.54 -19.01
CA ALA A 450 0.42 15.32 -17.56
C ALA A 450 1.36 14.20 -17.15
N ALA A 451 1.93 14.35 -15.97
CA ALA A 451 2.75 13.35 -15.33
C ALA A 451 2.28 13.15 -13.90
N VAL A 452 2.37 11.92 -13.44
CA VAL A 452 2.06 11.54 -12.08
C VAL A 452 3.30 11.75 -11.22
N ASP A 453 3.18 12.62 -10.22
CA ASP A 453 4.20 12.87 -9.21
C ASP A 453 3.80 12.33 -7.85
N THR A 454 4.79 12.13 -7.01
CA THR A 454 4.60 11.77 -5.60
C THR A 454 4.67 13.02 -4.72
N TYR A 455 3.76 13.06 -3.75
CA TYR A 455 3.65 14.09 -2.72
C TYR A 455 3.77 13.45 -1.34
N VAL A 456 4.41 14.16 -0.41
CA VAL A 456 4.41 13.82 1.02
C VAL A 456 3.46 14.77 1.71
N ILE A 457 2.54 14.22 2.50
CA ILE A 457 1.74 14.95 3.48
C ILE A 457 2.42 14.75 4.82
N GLU A 458 2.84 15.84 5.45
CA GLU A 458 3.48 15.83 6.77
C GLU A 458 2.43 16.16 7.83
N LEU A 459 2.18 15.21 8.71
CA LEU A 459 1.24 15.40 9.80
C LEU A 459 1.87 16.25 10.92
N PRO A 460 1.09 16.90 11.78
CA PRO A 460 1.59 17.85 12.78
C PRO A 460 2.66 17.33 13.73
N GLN A 461 2.74 16.01 13.92
CA GLN A 461 3.73 15.35 14.78
C GLN A 461 5.08 15.12 14.11
N TYR A 462 5.14 15.25 12.78
CA TYR A 462 6.42 15.09 12.08
C TYR A 462 7.41 16.16 12.53
N ARG A 463 8.60 15.72 12.86
CA ARG A 463 9.76 16.57 13.14
C ARG A 463 10.87 16.07 12.23
N ALA A 464 11.33 16.96 11.33
CA ALA A 464 12.40 16.69 10.39
C ALA A 464 13.77 16.56 11.10
#